data_ce66c0e5d144f779db2a06e2450bf1b2
#
_entry.id   ce66c0e5d144f779db2a06e2450bf1b2
#
_cell.length_a   1.000
_cell.length_b   1.000
_cell.length_c   1.000
_cell.angle_alpha   90.00
_cell.angle_beta   90.00
_cell.angle_gamma   90.00
#
_symmetry.space_group_name_H-M   'P 1'
#
loop_
_entity.id
_entity.type
_entity.pdbx_description
1 polymer ?
#
loop_
_entity_poly.entity_id
_entity_poly.type
_entity_poly.pdbx_seq_one_letter_code
_entity_poly.pdbx_strand_id
1 'polypeptide(L)'
;DLADGKPVLDRGGEHNKYFYKSIGTGVTIPPWNFPFAIMAGTTLAPVVAGNTVLLKPAEDTPLTAYKLMEILEEAGLPKGVVNFVPGDPKEIGDYLVDHKDTHFVTFTGSRATGTRIYERSAVVQEGQTFLKRVIAEMGGKDAIVVDENIDTDLAAEAIVTSAFGFSGQK
;
A
#
# COMPACT_ATOMS: atom_id res chain seq x y z
N ASP A 1 -16.37 1.75 13.55
CA ASP A 1 -17.37 1.81 12.46
C ASP A 1 -17.21 0.73 11.40
N LEU A 2 -15.99 0.23 11.13
CA LEU A 2 -15.76 -0.82 10.14
C LEU A 2 -16.22 -2.20 10.65
N ALA A 3 -16.07 -2.45 11.94
CA ALA A 3 -16.43 -3.71 12.58
C ALA A 3 -17.91 -3.79 12.99
N ASP A 4 -18.54 -2.65 13.34
CA ASP A 4 -19.90 -2.61 13.87
C ASP A 4 -20.96 -2.85 12.79
N GLY A 5 -20.58 -2.65 11.54
CA GLY A 5 -21.46 -2.79 10.39
C GLY A 5 -22.44 -1.62 10.23
N LYS A 6 -22.97 -1.50 9.02
CA LYS A 6 -24.01 -0.52 8.67
C LYS A 6 -25.31 -1.24 8.34
N PRO A 7 -26.46 -0.74 8.80
CA PRO A 7 -27.74 -1.27 8.36
C PRO A 7 -27.90 -1.02 6.84
N VAL A 8 -28.46 -1.96 6.15
CA VAL A 8 -28.86 -1.86 4.75
C VAL A 8 -30.36 -2.14 4.62
N LEU A 9 -30.91 -2.09 3.41
CA LEU A 9 -32.34 -2.33 3.21
C LEU A 9 -32.70 -3.77 3.61
N ASP A 10 -33.64 -3.87 4.55
CA ASP A 10 -34.25 -5.13 4.94
C ASP A 10 -35.42 -5.47 4.00
N ARG A 11 -35.62 -6.75 3.75
CA ARG A 11 -36.88 -7.28 3.20
C ARG A 11 -37.70 -7.89 4.32
N GLY A 12 -39.00 -8.08 4.11
CA GLY A 12 -39.88 -8.64 5.13
C GLY A 12 -39.37 -9.98 5.68
N GLY A 13 -39.06 -10.00 6.98
CA GLY A 13 -38.49 -11.16 7.66
C GLY A 13 -36.97 -11.29 7.64
N GLU A 14 -36.24 -10.33 7.07
CA GLU A 14 -34.76 -10.28 7.02
C GLU A 14 -34.22 -9.10 7.84
N HIS A 15 -33.04 -9.28 8.43
CA HIS A 15 -32.26 -8.21 9.06
C HIS A 15 -30.87 -8.18 8.44
N ASN A 16 -30.64 -7.25 7.54
CA ASN A 16 -29.43 -7.17 6.74
C ASN A 16 -28.44 -6.16 7.33
N LYS A 17 -27.16 -6.54 7.40
CA LYS A 17 -26.06 -5.65 7.77
C LYS A 17 -24.89 -5.82 6.80
N TYR A 18 -24.27 -4.72 6.45
CA TYR A 18 -23.01 -4.69 5.71
C TYR A 18 -21.86 -4.37 6.67
N PHE A 19 -20.83 -5.18 6.71
CA PHE A 19 -19.64 -4.95 7.53
C PHE A 19 -18.39 -5.40 6.82
N TYR A 20 -17.27 -4.77 7.20
CA TYR A 20 -15.96 -5.12 6.68
C TYR A 20 -15.30 -6.20 7.53
N LYS A 21 -14.55 -7.09 6.88
CA LYS A 21 -13.69 -8.07 7.53
C LYS A 21 -12.27 -7.93 7.03
N SER A 22 -11.29 -8.26 7.87
CA SER A 22 -9.93 -8.47 7.44
C SER A 22 -9.86 -9.59 6.40
N ILE A 23 -8.92 -9.46 5.46
CA ILE A 23 -8.73 -10.45 4.39
C ILE A 23 -7.56 -11.38 4.67
N GLY A 24 -6.69 -11.03 5.63
CA GLY A 24 -5.58 -11.89 6.07
C GLY A 24 -4.23 -11.19 6.08
N THR A 25 -3.18 -11.91 5.77
CA THR A 25 -1.80 -11.41 5.74
C THR A 25 -1.46 -10.79 4.40
N GLY A 26 -0.88 -9.61 4.41
CA GLY A 26 -0.40 -8.93 3.21
C GLY A 26 1.07 -8.58 3.24
N VAL A 27 1.58 -8.19 2.09
CA VAL A 27 2.95 -7.69 1.92
C VAL A 27 2.89 -6.22 1.51
N THR A 28 3.61 -5.36 2.23
CA THR A 28 3.80 -3.96 1.87
C THR A 28 5.21 -3.75 1.34
N ILE A 29 5.31 -3.22 0.12
CA ILE A 29 6.56 -2.96 -0.60
C ILE A 29 6.61 -1.47 -0.97
N PRO A 30 7.04 -0.59 -0.06
CA PRO A 30 7.09 0.85 -0.26
C PRO A 30 8.33 1.28 -1.05
N PRO A 31 8.31 2.51 -1.65
CA PRO A 31 9.43 3.05 -2.39
C PRO A 31 10.47 3.68 -1.46
N TRP A 32 11.64 3.98 -2.02
CA TRP A 32 12.74 4.65 -1.32
C TRP A 32 12.60 6.17 -1.24
N ASN A 33 11.91 6.81 -2.19
CA ASN A 33 11.84 8.26 -2.33
C ASN A 33 10.90 8.97 -1.34
N PHE A 34 9.91 8.27 -0.80
CA PHE A 34 9.09 8.70 0.35
C PHE A 34 9.17 7.63 1.45
N PRO A 35 10.33 7.47 2.07
CA PRO A 35 10.66 6.28 2.86
C PRO A 35 9.84 6.14 4.13
N PHE A 36 9.25 7.23 4.64
CA PHE A 36 8.38 7.19 5.81
C PHE A 36 6.90 7.31 5.44
N ALA A 37 6.51 8.35 4.68
CA ALA A 37 5.10 8.67 4.47
C ALA A 37 4.33 7.57 3.73
N ILE A 38 4.86 7.10 2.59
CA ILE A 38 4.20 6.04 1.81
C ILE A 38 4.27 4.71 2.57
N MET A 39 5.42 4.40 3.16
CA MET A 39 5.59 3.19 3.95
C MET A 39 4.60 3.14 5.12
N ALA A 40 4.51 4.19 5.93
CA ALA A 40 3.60 4.24 7.07
C ALA A 40 2.15 4.12 6.61
N GLY A 41 1.74 4.88 5.60
CA GLY A 41 0.37 4.84 5.08
C GLY A 41 -0.04 3.46 4.57
N THR A 42 0.79 2.84 3.72
CA THR A 42 0.50 1.54 3.10
C THR A 42 0.60 0.37 4.10
N THR A 43 1.37 0.53 5.19
CA THR A 43 1.48 -0.47 6.27
C THR A 43 0.33 -0.35 7.26
N LEU A 44 -0.01 0.87 7.68
CA LEU A 44 -0.99 1.07 8.75
C LEU A 44 -2.44 0.95 8.26
N ALA A 45 -2.74 1.30 7.03
CA ALA A 45 -4.09 1.18 6.49
C ALA A 45 -4.64 -0.26 6.54
N PRO A 46 -3.90 -1.30 6.10
CA PRO A 46 -4.35 -2.67 6.28
C PRO A 46 -4.43 -3.09 7.76
N VAL A 47 -3.51 -2.63 8.61
CA VAL A 47 -3.52 -2.94 10.05
C VAL A 47 -4.79 -2.41 10.72
N VAL A 48 -5.18 -1.18 10.46
CA VAL A 48 -6.43 -0.59 10.98
C VAL A 48 -7.66 -1.36 10.50
N ALA A 49 -7.59 -1.97 9.33
CA ALA A 49 -8.64 -2.85 8.79
C ALA A 49 -8.57 -4.30 9.34
N GLY A 50 -7.73 -4.56 10.35
CA GLY A 50 -7.63 -5.86 11.04
C GLY A 50 -6.76 -6.91 10.35
N ASN A 51 -5.91 -6.49 9.40
CA ASN A 51 -4.99 -7.40 8.71
C ASN A 51 -3.61 -7.43 9.37
N THR A 52 -2.81 -8.43 9.02
CA THR A 52 -1.39 -8.50 9.35
C THR A 52 -0.54 -8.17 8.14
N VAL A 53 0.67 -7.63 8.38
CA VAL A 53 1.52 -7.11 7.32
C VAL A 53 2.96 -7.62 7.47
N LEU A 54 3.53 -8.07 6.36
CA LEU A 54 4.95 -8.22 6.16
C LEU A 54 5.47 -6.94 5.49
N LEU A 55 6.23 -6.14 6.22
CA LEU A 55 6.82 -4.90 5.71
C LEU A 55 8.19 -5.20 5.12
N LYS A 56 8.28 -5.22 3.78
CA LYS A 56 9.53 -5.29 3.05
C LYS A 56 9.93 -3.90 2.56
N PRO A 57 10.79 -3.18 3.28
CA PRO A 57 11.21 -1.84 2.88
C PRO A 57 12.04 -1.86 1.60
N ALA A 58 12.20 -0.69 0.97
CA ALA A 58 13.22 -0.51 -0.05
C ALA A 58 14.60 -0.74 0.57
N GLU A 59 15.52 -1.34 -0.21
CA GLU A 59 16.86 -1.70 0.26
C GLU A 59 17.72 -0.49 0.61
N ASP A 60 17.44 0.68 0.01
CA ASP A 60 18.11 1.93 0.31
C ASP A 60 17.65 2.61 1.62
N THR A 61 16.50 2.20 2.17
CA THR A 61 15.88 2.91 3.30
C THR A 61 15.37 2.00 4.44
N PRO A 62 16.07 0.92 4.79
CA PRO A 62 15.62 -0.02 5.80
C PRO A 62 15.61 0.58 7.21
N LEU A 63 16.49 1.55 7.49
CA LEU A 63 16.56 2.21 8.79
C LEU A 63 15.29 2.99 9.11
N THR A 64 14.72 3.68 8.11
CA THR A 64 13.46 4.40 8.29
C THR A 64 12.31 3.45 8.64
N ALA A 65 12.27 2.28 8.00
CA ALA A 65 11.29 1.24 8.31
C ALA A 65 11.51 0.65 9.72
N TYR A 66 12.75 0.44 10.11
CA TYR A 66 13.07 0.00 11.48
C TYR A 66 12.58 1.02 12.53
N LYS A 67 12.75 2.33 12.27
CA LYS A 67 12.22 3.37 13.15
C LYS A 67 10.68 3.35 13.26
N LEU A 68 9.98 3.01 12.19
CA LEU A 68 8.54 2.77 12.28
C LEU A 68 8.22 1.60 13.21
N MET A 69 8.99 0.50 13.15
CA MET A 69 8.78 -0.64 14.03
C MET A 69 8.98 -0.29 15.51
N GLU A 70 10.01 0.52 15.85
CA GLU A 70 10.21 1.02 17.22
C GLU A 70 8.99 1.84 17.68
N ILE A 71 8.48 2.74 16.85
CA ILE A 71 7.28 3.55 17.15
C ILE A 71 6.06 2.66 17.39
N LEU A 72 5.87 1.64 16.56
CA LEU A 72 4.73 0.72 16.68
C LEU A 72 4.82 -0.13 17.95
N GLU A 73 6.03 -0.57 18.33
CA GLU A 73 6.27 -1.28 19.58
C GLU A 73 5.99 -0.39 20.80
N GLU A 74 6.48 0.86 20.79
CA GLU A 74 6.22 1.84 21.84
C GLU A 74 4.72 2.18 21.95
N ALA A 75 4.02 2.24 20.83
CA ALA A 75 2.56 2.44 20.77
C ALA A 75 1.75 1.22 21.25
N GLY A 76 2.41 0.09 21.56
CA GLY A 76 1.76 -1.11 22.06
C GLY A 76 1.12 -1.98 20.98
N LEU A 77 1.56 -1.88 19.71
CA LEU A 77 1.08 -2.78 18.67
C LEU A 77 1.41 -4.23 19.03
N PRO A 78 0.44 -5.16 19.00
CA PRO A 78 0.69 -6.56 19.32
C PRO A 78 1.73 -7.18 18.38
N LYS A 79 2.59 -8.04 18.94
CA LYS A 79 3.61 -8.77 18.17
C LYS A 79 2.97 -9.61 17.07
N GLY A 80 3.60 -9.62 15.90
CA GLY A 80 3.14 -10.36 14.73
C GLY A 80 2.11 -9.64 13.85
N VAL A 81 1.59 -8.47 14.28
CA VAL A 81 0.68 -7.66 13.44
C VAL A 81 1.43 -7.02 12.29
N VAL A 82 2.59 -6.41 12.56
CA VAL A 82 3.53 -5.96 11.53
C VAL A 82 4.86 -6.68 11.75
N ASN A 83 5.40 -7.25 10.68
CA ASN A 83 6.66 -7.99 10.70
C ASN A 83 7.62 -7.33 9.71
N PHE A 84 8.77 -6.88 10.22
CA PHE A 84 9.81 -6.24 9.43
C PHE A 84 10.67 -7.29 8.73
N VAL A 85 10.67 -7.25 7.39
CA VAL A 85 11.34 -8.25 6.53
C VAL A 85 12.28 -7.54 5.55
N PRO A 86 13.41 -7.02 6.01
CA PRO A 86 14.43 -6.44 5.14
C PRO A 86 15.13 -7.55 4.34
N GLY A 87 15.51 -7.26 3.10
CA GLY A 87 16.26 -8.19 2.28
C GLY A 87 16.30 -7.79 0.82
N ASP A 88 17.19 -8.44 0.06
CA ASP A 88 17.32 -8.22 -1.38
C ASP A 88 16.02 -8.59 -2.09
N PRO A 89 15.42 -7.66 -2.86
CA PRO A 89 14.19 -7.93 -3.59
C PRO A 89 14.32 -9.09 -4.59
N LYS A 90 15.52 -9.38 -5.08
CA LYS A 90 15.78 -10.51 -5.99
C LYS A 90 15.69 -11.87 -5.29
N GLU A 91 15.97 -11.90 -3.99
CA GLU A 91 15.93 -13.13 -3.19
C GLU A 91 14.55 -13.37 -2.58
N ILE A 92 13.97 -12.35 -1.95
CA ILE A 92 12.75 -12.52 -1.17
C ILE A 92 11.49 -11.95 -1.84
N GLY A 93 11.64 -11.03 -2.83
CA GLY A 93 10.50 -10.30 -3.39
C GLY A 93 9.46 -11.21 -4.02
N ASP A 94 9.89 -12.07 -4.93
CA ASP A 94 9.01 -13.01 -5.60
C ASP A 94 8.41 -14.03 -4.61
N TYR A 95 9.21 -14.52 -3.68
CA TYR A 95 8.74 -15.47 -2.67
C TYR A 95 7.60 -14.89 -1.82
N LEU A 96 7.73 -13.65 -1.38
CA LEU A 96 6.69 -12.99 -0.59
C LEU A 96 5.39 -12.78 -1.39
N VAL A 97 5.52 -12.44 -2.67
CA VAL A 97 4.37 -12.25 -3.56
C VAL A 97 3.67 -13.56 -3.87
N ASP A 98 4.44 -14.62 -4.16
CA ASP A 98 3.92 -15.93 -4.58
C ASP A 98 3.35 -16.73 -3.41
N HIS A 99 3.81 -16.49 -2.18
CA HIS A 99 3.46 -17.33 -1.05
C HIS A 99 1.94 -17.55 -0.95
N LYS A 100 1.52 -18.79 -0.80
CA LYS A 100 0.11 -19.20 -0.79
C LYS A 100 -0.76 -18.50 0.26
N ASP A 101 -0.17 -18.04 1.35
CA ASP A 101 -0.85 -17.34 2.44
C ASP A 101 -0.74 -15.81 2.33
N THR A 102 -0.15 -15.27 1.27
CA THR A 102 -0.19 -13.84 0.94
C THR A 102 -1.53 -13.48 0.32
N HIS A 103 -2.38 -12.77 1.04
CA HIS A 103 -3.74 -12.41 0.60
C HIS A 103 -3.77 -11.14 -0.24
N PHE A 104 -2.86 -10.20 0.05
CA PHE A 104 -2.75 -8.96 -0.71
C PHE A 104 -1.32 -8.44 -0.76
N VAL A 105 -1.06 -7.61 -1.76
CA VAL A 105 0.20 -6.88 -1.90
C VAL A 105 -0.13 -5.40 -2.09
N THR A 106 0.50 -4.54 -1.31
CA THR A 106 0.53 -3.10 -1.53
C THR A 106 1.92 -2.70 -1.99
N PHE A 107 2.00 -2.10 -3.15
CA PHE A 107 3.26 -1.74 -3.79
C PHE A 107 3.24 -0.29 -4.27
N THR A 108 4.34 0.42 -4.12
CA THR A 108 4.59 1.69 -4.79
C THR A 108 6.00 1.70 -5.34
N GLY A 109 6.15 1.97 -6.63
CA GLY A 109 7.46 1.98 -7.28
C GLY A 109 7.41 1.93 -8.80
N SER A 110 8.39 1.27 -9.43
CA SER A 110 8.50 1.23 -10.88
C SER A 110 7.37 0.42 -11.54
N ARG A 111 6.97 0.84 -12.75
CA ARG A 111 6.01 0.08 -13.57
C ARG A 111 6.46 -1.37 -13.80
N ALA A 112 7.73 -1.59 -14.10
CA ALA A 112 8.25 -2.92 -14.34
C ALA A 112 8.05 -3.86 -13.15
N THR A 113 8.33 -3.37 -11.94
CA THR A 113 8.10 -4.14 -10.71
C THR A 113 6.62 -4.31 -10.40
N GLY A 114 5.82 -3.27 -10.54
CA GLY A 114 4.38 -3.33 -10.25
C GLY A 114 3.62 -4.30 -11.18
N THR A 115 3.92 -4.28 -12.48
CA THR A 115 3.34 -5.24 -13.44
C THR A 115 3.78 -6.68 -13.14
N ARG A 116 5.06 -6.89 -12.79
CA ARG A 116 5.56 -8.20 -12.37
C ARG A 116 4.83 -8.72 -11.13
N ILE A 117 4.64 -7.88 -10.12
CA ILE A 117 3.89 -8.24 -8.90
C ILE A 117 2.46 -8.64 -9.26
N TYR A 118 1.82 -7.89 -10.15
CA TYR A 118 0.45 -8.16 -10.57
C TYR A 118 0.33 -9.49 -11.31
N GLU A 119 1.22 -9.74 -12.26
CA GLU A 119 1.29 -11.01 -13.00
C GLU A 119 1.49 -12.21 -12.08
N ARG A 120 2.45 -12.13 -11.15
CA ARG A 120 2.75 -13.21 -10.19
C ARG A 120 1.59 -13.45 -9.23
N SER A 121 0.97 -12.39 -8.75
CA SER A 121 -0.17 -12.50 -7.83
C SER A 121 -1.41 -13.13 -8.48
N ALA A 122 -1.51 -13.10 -9.80
CA ALA A 122 -2.59 -13.74 -10.54
C ALA A 122 -2.46 -15.28 -10.63
N VAL A 123 -1.28 -15.82 -10.34
CA VAL A 123 -1.03 -17.27 -10.33
C VAL A 123 -1.48 -17.84 -8.99
N VAL A 124 -2.48 -18.73 -9.03
CA VAL A 124 -2.96 -19.42 -7.84
C VAL A 124 -1.98 -20.54 -7.47
N GLN A 125 -1.43 -20.46 -6.27
CA GLN A 125 -0.46 -21.44 -5.78
C GLN A 125 -1.15 -22.69 -5.22
N GLU A 126 -0.44 -23.80 -5.16
CA GLU A 126 -0.94 -25.02 -4.56
C GLU A 126 -1.33 -24.79 -3.08
N GLY A 127 -2.56 -25.15 -2.72
CA GLY A 127 -3.13 -24.92 -1.38
C GLY A 127 -3.65 -23.51 -1.12
N GLN A 128 -3.58 -22.59 -2.08
CA GLN A 128 -4.20 -21.27 -2.00
C GLN A 128 -5.71 -21.38 -2.26
N THR A 129 -6.53 -20.84 -1.36
CA THR A 129 -8.01 -20.94 -1.42
C THR A 129 -8.71 -19.61 -1.77
N PHE A 130 -7.95 -18.57 -2.12
CA PHE A 130 -8.45 -17.21 -2.41
C PHE A 130 -7.68 -16.61 -3.59
N LEU A 131 -8.19 -15.54 -4.16
CA LEU A 131 -7.46 -14.72 -5.13
C LEU A 131 -6.78 -13.57 -4.42
N LYS A 132 -5.49 -13.35 -4.71
CA LYS A 132 -4.72 -12.25 -4.15
C LYS A 132 -5.21 -10.90 -4.67
N ARG A 133 -5.18 -9.89 -3.83
CA ARG A 133 -5.45 -8.52 -4.20
C ARG A 133 -4.15 -7.74 -4.35
N VAL A 134 -4.06 -6.92 -5.38
CA VAL A 134 -2.88 -6.07 -5.62
C VAL A 134 -3.33 -4.62 -5.70
N ILE A 135 -2.69 -3.78 -4.90
CA ILE A 135 -2.76 -2.32 -4.98
C ILE A 135 -1.37 -1.86 -5.39
N ALA A 136 -1.25 -1.41 -6.63
CA ALA A 136 0.04 -1.01 -7.21
C ALA A 136 -0.04 0.43 -7.69
N GLU A 137 0.70 1.30 -6.98
CA GLU A 137 0.93 2.68 -7.37
C GLU A 137 2.26 2.78 -8.10
N MET A 138 2.25 3.36 -9.29
CA MET A 138 3.40 3.43 -10.19
C MET A 138 3.60 4.85 -10.71
N GLY A 139 4.39 5.03 -11.74
CA GLY A 139 4.54 6.33 -12.39
C GLY A 139 3.30 6.72 -13.19
N GLY A 140 3.13 8.03 -13.38
CA GLY A 140 2.03 8.63 -14.12
C GLY A 140 2.51 9.63 -15.18
N LYS A 141 1.55 10.24 -15.83
CA LYS A 141 1.68 11.38 -16.73
C LYS A 141 0.60 12.40 -16.39
N ASP A 142 0.80 13.01 -15.23
CA ASP A 142 -0.16 13.94 -14.69
C ASP A 142 -0.18 15.24 -15.49
N ALA A 143 -1.31 15.91 -15.51
CA ALA A 143 -1.50 17.15 -16.24
C ALA A 143 -1.94 18.27 -15.30
N ILE A 144 -1.47 19.47 -15.56
CA ILE A 144 -1.95 20.69 -14.93
C ILE A 144 -2.85 21.39 -15.94
N VAL A 145 -4.10 21.57 -15.58
CA VAL A 145 -5.08 22.32 -16.40
C VAL A 145 -5.12 23.75 -15.87
N VAL A 146 -4.81 24.69 -16.76
CA VAL A 146 -4.87 26.13 -16.46
C VAL A 146 -6.13 26.67 -17.12
N ASP A 147 -7.03 27.25 -16.32
CA ASP A 147 -8.28 27.84 -16.78
C ASP A 147 -8.06 29.27 -17.35
N GLU A 148 -9.04 29.81 -18.02
CA GLU A 148 -9.04 31.21 -18.45
C GLU A 148 -9.24 32.16 -17.25
N ASN A 149 -8.84 33.41 -17.41
CA ASN A 149 -8.98 34.45 -16.38
C ASN A 149 -8.19 34.20 -15.08
N ILE A 150 -7.05 33.57 -15.18
CA ILE A 150 -6.14 33.33 -14.08
C ILE A 150 -4.95 34.30 -14.10
N ASP A 151 -4.35 34.55 -12.94
CA ASP A 151 -3.03 35.20 -12.84
C ASP A 151 -1.97 34.26 -13.45
N THR A 152 -1.39 34.70 -14.57
CA THR A 152 -0.43 33.90 -15.35
C THR A 152 0.90 33.70 -14.62
N ASP A 153 1.33 34.67 -13.81
CA ASP A 153 2.59 34.56 -13.05
C ASP A 153 2.43 33.54 -11.91
N LEU A 154 1.32 33.58 -11.21
CA LEU A 154 0.97 32.60 -10.18
C LEU A 154 0.83 31.18 -10.78
N ALA A 155 0.20 31.08 -11.96
CA ALA A 155 0.06 29.81 -12.66
C ALA A 155 1.43 29.25 -13.08
N ALA A 156 2.31 30.08 -13.61
CA ALA A 156 3.68 29.69 -14.01
C ALA A 156 4.50 29.19 -12.80
N GLU A 157 4.44 29.88 -11.66
CA GLU A 157 5.11 29.48 -10.43
C GLU A 157 4.58 28.12 -9.94
N ALA A 158 3.27 27.94 -9.92
CA ALA A 158 2.64 26.68 -9.52
C ALA A 158 3.03 25.51 -10.44
N ILE A 159 3.07 25.75 -11.76
CA ILE A 159 3.49 24.75 -12.76
C ILE A 159 4.95 24.35 -12.53
N VAL A 160 5.87 25.33 -12.40
CA VAL A 160 7.29 25.06 -12.17
C VAL A 160 7.49 24.29 -10.86
N THR A 161 6.84 24.70 -9.80
CA THR A 161 6.93 24.03 -8.49
C THR A 161 6.41 22.58 -8.57
N SER A 162 5.28 22.36 -9.23
CA SER A 162 4.70 21.04 -9.37
C SER A 162 5.47 20.12 -10.32
N ALA A 163 5.98 20.65 -11.45
CA ALA A 163 6.66 19.84 -12.45
C ALA A 163 8.10 19.47 -12.06
N PHE A 164 8.80 20.37 -11.37
CA PHE A 164 10.23 20.22 -11.06
C PHE A 164 10.54 20.12 -9.57
N GLY A 165 9.58 20.36 -8.71
CA GLY A 165 9.70 20.12 -7.28
C GLY A 165 10.05 18.67 -7.00
N PHE A 166 10.83 18.40 -5.95
CA PHE A 166 11.25 17.06 -5.57
C PHE A 166 11.87 16.24 -6.73
N SER A 167 12.66 16.90 -7.58
CA SER A 167 13.30 16.29 -8.78
C SER A 167 12.30 15.63 -9.75
N GLY A 168 11.09 16.15 -9.85
CA GLY A 168 10.05 15.61 -10.73
C GLY A 168 9.45 14.29 -10.27
N GLN A 169 9.61 13.91 -9.01
CA GLN A 169 9.11 12.65 -8.46
C GLN A 169 7.75 12.78 -7.74
N LYS A 170 7.12 13.94 -7.87
CA LYS A 170 5.85 14.22 -7.21
C LYS A 170 4.83 14.77 -8.21
#